data_fd5c7936307ea5e3807b71789bf4a577
#
_entry.id   fd5c7936307ea5e3807b71789bf4a577
#
_cell.length_a   1.000
_cell.length_b   1.000
_cell.length_c   1.000
_cell.angle_alpha   90.00
_cell.angle_beta   90.00
_cell.angle_gamma   90.00
#
_symmetry.space_group_name_H-M   'P 1'
#
loop_
_entity.id
_entity.type
_entity.pdbx_description
1 polymer ?
#
loop_
_entity_poly.entity_id
_entity_poly.type
_entity_poly.pdbx_seq_one_letter_code
_entity_poly.pdbx_strand_id
1 'polypeptide(L)'
;MQQRIINRVEGDPHYQQYLQSFEPEHDQSAAAAIILAARQIARTVGAKAIVSFTVGGSTAQRASKKRPDVPILAISPVEEKARQLALSWGVYPDVAAPGSIDTDDFRGMLSFACETALAKGLVSDPNDMIVVTAGFPFGTPGAANIVRVVPASGPTTWDASL
;
A
#
# COMPACT_ATOMS: atom_id res chain seq x y z
N MET A 1 -24.36 1.65 -14.03
CA MET A 1 -23.97 2.60 -15.08
C MET A 1 -22.73 3.41 -14.69
N GLN A 2 -22.72 4.10 -13.56
CA GLN A 2 -21.58 4.92 -13.07
C GLN A 2 -20.25 4.15 -12.98
N GLN A 3 -20.23 2.94 -12.40
CA GLN A 3 -19.02 2.12 -12.27
C GLN A 3 -18.37 1.82 -13.64
N ARG A 4 -19.17 1.58 -14.67
CA ARG A 4 -18.64 1.31 -16.02
C ARG A 4 -17.97 2.54 -16.64
N ILE A 5 -18.50 3.74 -16.34
CA ILE A 5 -17.92 5.01 -16.80
C ILE A 5 -16.59 5.25 -16.07
N ILE A 6 -16.58 5.08 -14.75
CA ILE A 6 -15.37 5.22 -13.91
C ILE A 6 -14.28 4.29 -14.42
N ASN A 7 -14.57 2.99 -14.56
CA ASN A 7 -13.59 2.01 -15.04
C ASN A 7 -13.08 2.34 -16.46
N ARG A 8 -13.92 2.90 -17.31
CA ARG A 8 -13.51 3.30 -18.66
C ARG A 8 -12.56 4.50 -18.63
N VAL A 9 -12.85 5.50 -17.79
CA VAL A 9 -12.00 6.69 -17.63
C VAL A 9 -10.69 6.34 -16.99
N GLU A 10 -10.71 5.57 -15.88
CA GLU A 10 -9.49 5.16 -15.17
C GLU A 10 -8.58 4.25 -16.00
N GLY A 11 -9.14 3.48 -16.94
CA GLY A 11 -8.38 2.65 -17.89
C GLY A 11 -7.85 3.40 -19.12
N ASP A 12 -8.12 4.70 -19.26
CA ASP A 12 -7.63 5.48 -20.39
C ASP A 12 -6.18 5.92 -20.18
N PRO A 13 -5.27 5.69 -21.15
CA PRO A 13 -3.87 6.12 -21.04
C PRO A 13 -3.69 7.62 -20.78
N HIS A 14 -4.58 8.46 -21.33
CA HIS A 14 -4.53 9.91 -21.12
C HIS A 14 -4.91 10.31 -19.69
N TYR A 15 -5.73 9.51 -18.99
CA TYR A 15 -6.09 9.75 -17.61
C TYR A 15 -4.84 9.71 -16.71
N GLN A 16 -3.96 8.75 -16.92
CA GLN A 16 -2.71 8.65 -16.18
C GLN A 16 -1.76 9.82 -16.46
N GLN A 17 -1.67 10.26 -17.72
CA GLN A 17 -0.90 11.45 -18.08
C GLN A 17 -1.47 12.72 -17.43
N TYR A 18 -2.79 12.85 -17.43
CA TYR A 18 -3.49 13.95 -16.77
C TYR A 18 -3.20 13.97 -15.27
N LEU A 19 -3.29 12.84 -14.58
CA LEU A 19 -2.97 12.74 -13.16
C LEU A 19 -1.50 13.09 -12.84
N GLN A 20 -0.58 12.78 -13.74
CA GLN A 20 0.85 13.14 -13.60
C GLN A 20 1.09 14.64 -13.75
N SER A 21 0.29 15.32 -14.58
CA SER A 21 0.39 16.78 -14.76
C SER A 21 -0.19 17.57 -13.58
N PHE A 22 -1.08 16.96 -12.82
CA PHE A 22 -1.63 17.51 -11.57
C PHE A 22 -0.84 16.99 -10.37
N GLU A 23 0.42 17.37 -10.20
CA GLU A 23 1.09 17.18 -8.93
C GLU A 23 0.55 18.23 -7.93
N PRO A 24 -0.29 17.81 -6.95
CA PRO A 24 -0.64 18.73 -5.89
C PRO A 24 0.60 19.01 -5.05
N GLU A 25 0.65 20.22 -4.51
CA GLU A 25 1.67 20.78 -3.62
C GLU A 25 2.80 19.83 -3.18
N HIS A 26 4.02 20.28 -3.39
CA HIS A 26 5.25 19.54 -3.08
C HIS A 26 5.33 19.23 -1.57
N ASP A 27 4.69 18.12 -1.17
CA ASP A 27 5.01 17.53 0.14
C ASP A 27 6.45 16.95 0.02
N GLN A 28 7.42 17.72 0.51
CA GLN A 28 8.84 17.35 0.49
C GLN A 28 9.23 16.37 1.61
N SER A 29 8.25 15.81 2.31
CA SER A 29 8.52 14.84 3.37
C SER A 29 9.07 13.52 2.82
N ALA A 30 9.89 12.85 3.61
CA ALA A 30 10.38 11.52 3.29
C ALA A 30 9.21 10.54 3.04
N ALA A 31 8.13 10.67 3.82
CA ALA A 31 6.94 9.84 3.66
C ALA A 31 6.27 10.04 2.28
N ALA A 32 6.20 11.28 1.78
CA ALA A 32 5.65 11.56 0.46
C ALA A 32 6.55 10.96 -0.65
N ALA A 33 7.87 11.08 -0.50
CA ALA A 33 8.83 10.51 -1.43
C ALA A 33 8.75 8.98 -1.48
N ILE A 34 8.64 8.32 -0.33
CA ILE A 34 8.48 6.86 -0.24
C ILE A 34 7.19 6.39 -0.92
N ILE A 35 6.07 7.10 -0.72
CA ILE A 35 4.79 6.74 -1.36
C ILE A 35 4.84 6.96 -2.87
N LEU A 36 5.47 8.01 -3.33
CA LEU A 36 5.68 8.23 -4.77
C LEU A 36 6.55 7.13 -5.37
N ALA A 37 7.63 6.75 -4.68
CA ALA A 37 8.49 5.64 -5.08
C ALA A 37 7.71 4.32 -5.09
N ALA A 38 6.88 4.03 -4.08
CA ALA A 38 6.07 2.82 -4.02
C ALA A 38 5.11 2.71 -5.22
N ARG A 39 4.45 3.80 -5.60
CA ARG A 39 3.61 3.86 -6.81
C ARG A 39 4.43 3.54 -8.07
N GLN A 40 5.58 4.19 -8.23
CA GLN A 40 6.45 3.98 -9.40
C GLN A 40 7.00 2.55 -9.45
N ILE A 41 7.44 2.03 -8.31
CA ILE A 41 7.92 0.64 -8.18
C ILE A 41 6.81 -0.34 -8.56
N ALA A 42 5.60 -0.17 -7.99
CA ALA A 42 4.47 -1.04 -8.28
C ALA A 42 4.20 -1.14 -9.79
N ARG A 43 4.21 0.00 -10.47
CA ARG A 43 4.06 0.06 -11.92
C ARG A 43 5.20 -0.64 -12.67
N THR A 44 6.44 -0.39 -12.26
CA THR A 44 7.63 -0.92 -12.94
C THR A 44 7.75 -2.44 -12.84
N VAL A 45 7.45 -3.00 -11.67
CA VAL A 45 7.54 -4.45 -11.42
C VAL A 45 6.23 -5.21 -11.72
N GLY A 46 5.17 -4.50 -12.13
CA GLY A 46 3.87 -5.09 -12.37
C GLY A 46 3.20 -5.63 -11.10
N ALA A 47 3.47 -5.00 -9.96
CA ALA A 47 2.86 -5.41 -8.68
C ALA A 47 1.34 -5.34 -8.75
N LYS A 48 0.67 -6.19 -7.97
CA LYS A 48 -0.80 -6.30 -7.95
C LYS A 48 -1.44 -5.51 -6.83
N ALA A 49 -0.68 -5.15 -5.81
CA ALA A 49 -1.16 -4.33 -4.70
C ALA A 49 -0.02 -3.52 -4.07
N ILE A 50 -0.38 -2.40 -3.44
CA ILE A 50 0.46 -1.68 -2.49
C ILE A 50 -0.10 -1.95 -1.10
N VAL A 51 0.71 -2.46 -0.19
CA VAL A 51 0.34 -2.65 1.22
C VAL A 51 0.92 -1.51 2.05
N SER A 52 0.09 -0.86 2.84
CA SER A 52 0.51 0.23 3.73
C SER A 52 0.19 -0.09 5.18
N PHE A 53 1.20 -0.31 5.99
CA PHE A 53 1.03 -0.33 7.45
C PHE A 53 0.89 1.10 7.97
N THR A 54 -0.17 1.36 8.72
CA THR A 54 -0.47 2.72 9.16
C THR A 54 -1.26 2.74 10.47
N VAL A 55 -0.81 3.47 11.47
CA VAL A 55 -1.53 3.65 12.73
C VAL A 55 -2.60 4.75 12.59
N GLY A 56 -2.20 5.91 12.07
CA GLY A 56 -3.07 7.09 11.92
C GLY A 56 -3.77 7.21 10.56
N GLY A 57 -3.50 6.32 9.61
CA GLY A 57 -4.10 6.36 8.27
C GLY A 57 -3.37 7.24 7.26
N SER A 58 -2.42 8.07 7.68
CA SER A 58 -1.79 9.09 6.82
C SER A 58 -1.04 8.49 5.62
N THR A 59 -0.37 7.35 5.80
CA THR A 59 0.37 6.66 4.73
C THR A 59 -0.57 6.20 3.62
N ALA A 60 -1.66 5.52 4.00
CA ALA A 60 -2.66 5.04 3.04
C ALA A 60 -3.40 6.20 2.35
N GLN A 61 -3.72 7.27 3.07
CA GLN A 61 -4.32 8.47 2.47
C GLN A 61 -3.40 9.15 1.46
N ARG A 62 -2.09 9.25 1.75
CA ARG A 62 -1.10 9.75 0.78
C ARG A 62 -1.04 8.86 -0.45
N ALA A 63 -1.00 7.53 -0.26
CA ALA A 63 -1.02 6.59 -1.37
C ALA A 63 -2.28 6.74 -2.23
N SER A 64 -3.46 6.85 -1.61
CA SER A 64 -4.73 7.09 -2.30
C SER A 64 -4.70 8.37 -3.15
N LYS A 65 -4.18 9.48 -2.62
CA LYS A 65 -4.04 10.75 -3.37
C LYS A 65 -3.16 10.62 -4.61
N LYS A 66 -2.19 9.72 -4.61
CA LYS A 66 -1.31 9.48 -5.76
C LYS A 66 -1.92 8.57 -6.83
N ARG A 67 -3.14 8.06 -6.61
CA ARG A 67 -3.92 7.28 -7.59
C ARG A 67 -3.08 6.18 -8.28
N PRO A 68 -2.52 5.21 -7.54
CA PRO A 68 -1.81 4.09 -8.16
C PRO A 68 -2.72 3.24 -9.03
N ASP A 69 -2.16 2.56 -10.02
CA ASP A 69 -2.90 1.68 -10.94
C ASP A 69 -3.34 0.36 -10.26
N VAL A 70 -2.96 0.17 -9.01
CA VAL A 70 -3.23 -1.05 -8.22
C VAL A 70 -3.92 -0.70 -6.90
N PRO A 71 -4.68 -1.63 -6.31
CA PRO A 71 -5.34 -1.42 -5.03
C PRO A 71 -4.33 -1.18 -3.89
N ILE A 72 -4.77 -0.42 -2.88
CA ILE A 72 -4.01 -0.12 -1.68
C ILE A 72 -4.63 -0.91 -0.52
N LEU A 73 -3.93 -1.91 -0.01
CA LEU A 73 -4.30 -2.59 1.24
C LEU A 73 -3.75 -1.77 2.41
N ALA A 74 -4.63 -1.19 3.21
CA ALA A 74 -4.24 -0.43 4.40
C ALA A 74 -4.43 -1.28 5.65
N ILE A 75 -3.35 -1.66 6.31
CA ILE A 75 -3.37 -2.45 7.54
C ILE A 75 -3.18 -1.51 8.73
N SER A 76 -4.17 -1.47 9.62
CA SER A 76 -4.14 -0.62 10.80
C SER A 76 -4.51 -1.42 12.06
N PRO A 77 -3.82 -1.21 13.19
CA PRO A 77 -4.23 -1.77 14.48
C PRO A 77 -5.43 -1.02 15.08
N VAL A 78 -5.81 0.12 14.50
CA VAL A 78 -6.89 0.98 15.00
C VAL A 78 -8.12 0.84 14.11
N GLU A 79 -9.15 0.15 14.61
CA GLU A 79 -10.39 -0.15 13.86
C GLU A 79 -11.08 1.12 13.33
N GLU A 80 -11.15 2.18 14.14
CA GLU A 80 -11.77 3.43 13.72
C GLU A 80 -11.04 4.04 12.51
N LYS A 81 -9.71 3.96 12.49
CA LYS A 81 -8.90 4.45 11.36
C LYS A 81 -9.08 3.59 10.11
N ALA A 82 -9.15 2.27 10.27
CA ALA A 82 -9.46 1.38 9.16
C ALA A 82 -10.84 1.72 8.56
N ARG A 83 -11.87 1.94 9.39
CA ARG A 83 -13.20 2.36 8.91
C ARG A 83 -13.17 3.69 8.15
N GLN A 84 -12.43 4.69 8.64
CA GLN A 84 -12.27 5.98 7.97
C GLN A 84 -11.58 5.83 6.60
N LEU A 85 -10.60 4.93 6.52
CA LEU A 85 -9.84 4.68 5.29
C LEU A 85 -10.69 4.02 4.19
N ALA A 86 -11.78 3.34 4.53
CA ALA A 86 -12.72 2.78 3.55
C ALA A 86 -13.35 3.85 2.64
N LEU A 87 -13.34 5.13 3.04
CA LEU A 87 -13.80 6.26 2.25
C LEU A 87 -12.72 6.82 1.30
N SER A 88 -11.49 6.30 1.37
CA SER A 88 -10.39 6.75 0.53
C SER A 88 -10.36 5.96 -0.79
N TRP A 89 -10.09 6.65 -1.89
CA TRP A 89 -10.06 6.03 -3.21
C TRP A 89 -9.03 4.89 -3.28
N GLY A 90 -9.47 3.74 -3.80
CA GLY A 90 -8.61 2.58 -4.04
C GLY A 90 -8.08 1.91 -2.77
N VAL A 91 -8.56 2.30 -1.58
CA VAL A 91 -8.12 1.74 -0.31
C VAL A 91 -9.04 0.62 0.15
N TYR A 92 -8.45 -0.51 0.45
CA TYR A 92 -9.07 -1.68 1.07
C TYR A 92 -8.49 -1.82 2.49
N PRO A 93 -9.22 -1.35 3.51
CA PRO A 93 -8.71 -1.39 4.86
C PRO A 93 -8.80 -2.78 5.48
N ASP A 94 -7.86 -3.08 6.37
CA ASP A 94 -7.88 -4.23 7.25
C ASP A 94 -7.48 -3.84 8.66
N VAL A 95 -8.03 -4.57 9.64
CA VAL A 95 -7.73 -4.35 11.05
C VAL A 95 -6.82 -5.48 11.52
N ALA A 96 -5.59 -5.14 11.85
CA ALA A 96 -4.70 -6.09 12.51
C ALA A 96 -5.19 -6.30 13.95
N ALA A 97 -5.48 -7.55 14.31
CA ALA A 97 -5.86 -7.87 15.69
C ALA A 97 -4.75 -7.49 16.67
N PRO A 98 -5.05 -7.08 17.90
CA PRO A 98 -4.04 -6.81 18.90
C PRO A 98 -3.06 -7.98 19.06
N GLY A 99 -1.76 -7.74 18.92
CA GLY A 99 -0.73 -8.76 19.01
C GLY A 99 -0.56 -9.65 17.78
N SER A 100 -1.34 -9.46 16.70
CA SER A 100 -1.17 -10.22 15.45
C SER A 100 0.05 -9.80 14.64
N ILE A 101 0.59 -8.61 14.91
CA ILE A 101 1.78 -8.09 14.26
C ILE A 101 2.80 -7.77 15.34
N ASP A 102 3.93 -8.46 15.30
CA ASP A 102 5.13 -8.06 16.04
C ASP A 102 5.80 -6.93 15.24
N THR A 103 5.79 -5.75 15.82
CA THR A 103 6.37 -4.55 15.19
C THR A 103 7.89 -4.56 15.19
N ASP A 104 8.52 -5.43 15.96
CA ASP A 104 9.96 -5.63 16.00
C ASP A 104 10.40 -6.73 15.01
N ASP A 105 9.45 -7.53 14.50
CA ASP A 105 9.67 -8.53 13.46
C ASP A 105 9.17 -8.03 12.09
N PHE A 106 10.05 -7.36 11.37
CA PHE A 106 9.76 -6.88 10.02
C PHE A 106 9.39 -8.02 9.04
N ARG A 107 9.99 -9.20 9.24
CA ARG A 107 9.69 -10.37 8.40
C ARG A 107 8.27 -10.89 8.64
N GLY A 108 7.88 -11.01 9.91
CA GLY A 108 6.51 -11.38 10.28
C GLY A 108 5.49 -10.39 9.71
N MET A 109 5.81 -9.10 9.72
CA MET A 109 4.97 -8.08 9.08
C MET A 109 4.83 -8.29 7.57
N LEU A 110 5.91 -8.61 6.87
CA LEU A 110 5.84 -8.89 5.42
C LEU A 110 4.98 -10.13 5.14
N SER A 111 5.14 -11.21 5.94
CA SER A 111 4.30 -12.40 5.83
C SER A 111 2.82 -12.08 6.04
N PHE A 112 2.51 -11.31 7.09
CA PHE A 112 1.15 -10.87 7.37
C PHE A 112 0.55 -10.03 6.21
N ALA A 113 1.36 -9.15 5.61
CA ALA A 113 0.95 -8.36 4.44
C ALA A 113 0.57 -9.25 3.24
N CYS A 114 1.41 -10.26 2.97
CA CYS A 114 1.20 -11.21 1.88
C CYS A 114 -0.07 -12.04 2.11
N GLU A 115 -0.20 -12.64 3.29
CA GLU A 115 -1.36 -13.46 3.66
C GLU A 115 -2.66 -12.65 3.60
N THR A 116 -2.65 -11.42 4.10
CA THR A 116 -3.82 -10.54 4.06
C THR A 116 -4.19 -10.14 2.63
N ALA A 117 -3.21 -9.85 1.78
CA ALA A 117 -3.45 -9.50 0.39
C ALA A 117 -4.08 -10.66 -0.40
N LEU A 118 -3.60 -11.90 -0.17
CA LEU A 118 -4.17 -13.11 -0.75
C LEU A 118 -5.59 -13.39 -0.21
N ALA A 119 -5.77 -13.33 1.10
CA ALA A 119 -7.06 -13.59 1.75
C ALA A 119 -8.17 -12.62 1.29
N LYS A 120 -7.80 -11.37 1.00
CA LYS A 120 -8.74 -10.36 0.46
C LYS A 120 -8.93 -10.46 -1.05
N GLY A 121 -8.26 -11.36 -1.74
CA GLY A 121 -8.35 -11.52 -3.19
C GLY A 121 -7.78 -10.33 -3.98
N LEU A 122 -6.93 -9.51 -3.37
CA LEU A 122 -6.22 -8.42 -4.06
C LEU A 122 -5.08 -8.95 -4.92
N VAL A 123 -4.62 -10.12 -4.58
CA VAL A 123 -3.59 -10.90 -5.29
C VAL A 123 -4.11 -12.32 -5.44
N SER A 124 -3.92 -12.94 -6.60
CA SER A 124 -4.43 -14.28 -6.90
C SER A 124 -3.35 -15.34 -7.08
N ASP A 125 -2.15 -14.93 -7.48
CA ASP A 125 -1.01 -15.82 -7.66
C ASP A 125 0.04 -15.56 -6.56
N PRO A 126 0.52 -16.60 -5.86
CA PRO A 126 1.62 -16.46 -4.90
C PRO A 126 2.91 -15.85 -5.46
N ASN A 127 3.11 -15.92 -6.79
CA ASN A 127 4.27 -15.32 -7.46
C ASN A 127 4.04 -13.86 -7.85
N ASP A 128 2.81 -13.35 -7.75
CA ASP A 128 2.54 -11.93 -7.99
C ASP A 128 3.32 -11.05 -6.99
N MET A 129 3.86 -9.95 -7.47
CA MET A 129 4.58 -9.02 -6.62
C MET A 129 3.62 -8.07 -5.90
N ILE A 130 3.96 -7.73 -4.66
CA ILE A 130 3.36 -6.64 -3.90
C ILE A 130 4.42 -5.65 -3.44
N VAL A 131 4.01 -4.41 -3.25
CA VAL A 131 4.88 -3.35 -2.69
C VAL A 131 4.40 -3.05 -1.28
N VAL A 132 5.25 -3.23 -0.28
CA VAL A 132 4.94 -2.96 1.12
C VAL A 132 5.59 -1.66 1.56
N THR A 133 4.81 -0.78 2.19
CA THR A 133 5.28 0.48 2.78
C THR A 133 5.00 0.51 4.27
N ALA A 134 5.97 0.96 5.04
CA ALA A 134 5.87 1.07 6.48
C ALA A 134 6.70 2.24 7.03
N GLY A 135 6.42 2.65 8.25
CA GLY A 135 7.27 3.54 9.03
C GLY A 135 8.00 2.75 10.12
N PHE A 136 9.31 2.85 10.16
CA PHE A 136 10.12 2.25 11.21
C PHE A 136 10.89 3.34 11.98
N PRO A 137 10.92 3.33 13.32
CA PRO A 137 10.18 2.43 14.23
C PRO A 137 8.66 2.56 14.08
N PHE A 138 7.96 1.43 14.28
CA PHE A 138 6.49 1.43 14.16
C PHE A 138 5.84 2.28 15.26
N GLY A 139 4.63 2.77 14.99
CA GLY A 139 3.90 3.61 15.94
C GLY A 139 4.19 5.10 15.83
N THR A 140 5.17 5.54 15.07
CA THR A 140 5.43 6.96 14.81
C THR A 140 4.51 7.45 13.68
N PRO A 141 3.54 8.35 13.94
CA PRO A 141 2.64 8.85 12.91
C PRO A 141 3.39 9.56 11.79
N GLY A 142 3.06 9.22 10.54
CA GLY A 142 3.61 9.90 9.36
C GLY A 142 5.04 9.51 8.98
N ALA A 143 5.65 8.54 9.64
CA ALA A 143 7.04 8.13 9.46
C ALA A 143 7.26 7.05 8.39
N ALA A 144 6.44 7.00 7.32
CA ALA A 144 6.72 6.07 6.22
C ALA A 144 8.13 6.33 5.68
N ASN A 145 9.04 5.37 5.88
CA ASN A 145 10.46 5.47 5.52
C ASN A 145 11.02 4.17 4.91
N ILE A 146 10.16 3.15 4.78
CA ILE A 146 10.50 1.87 4.17
C ILE A 146 9.58 1.60 2.99
N VAL A 147 10.17 1.11 1.90
CA VAL A 147 9.47 0.46 0.80
C VAL A 147 10.16 -0.87 0.48
N ARG A 148 9.37 -1.93 0.34
CA ARG A 148 9.86 -3.28 0.04
C ARG A 148 9.02 -3.90 -1.07
N VAL A 149 9.66 -4.65 -1.96
CA VAL A 149 8.99 -5.49 -2.97
C VAL A 149 9.17 -6.94 -2.57
N VAL A 150 8.05 -7.67 -2.50
CA VAL A 150 8.06 -9.09 -2.15
C VAL A 150 7.04 -9.85 -3.01
N PRO A 151 7.28 -11.15 -3.29
CA PRO A 151 6.23 -12.00 -3.85
C PRO A 151 5.12 -12.24 -2.82
N ALA A 152 3.89 -12.46 -3.29
CA ALA A 152 2.75 -12.71 -2.40
C ALA A 152 2.84 -14.04 -1.63
N SER A 153 3.74 -14.93 -2.04
CA SER A 153 4.12 -16.13 -1.27
C SER A 153 4.88 -15.83 0.03
N GLY A 154 5.24 -14.58 0.25
CA GLY A 154 6.01 -14.14 1.43
C GLY A 154 7.49 -13.89 1.14
N PRO A 155 8.22 -13.34 2.12
CA PRO A 155 9.63 -13.05 1.98
C PRO A 155 10.44 -14.34 1.78
N THR A 156 11.32 -14.34 0.78
CA THR A 156 12.21 -15.46 0.48
C THR A 156 13.34 -15.58 1.50
N THR A 157 14.00 -16.74 1.55
CA THR A 157 15.14 -17.01 2.45
C THR A 157 16.31 -16.03 2.27
N TRP A 158 16.38 -15.36 1.13
CA TRP A 158 17.33 -14.30 0.84
C TRP A 158 17.20 -13.09 1.80
N ASP A 159 16.00 -12.85 2.31
CA ASP A 159 15.74 -11.75 3.26
C ASP A 159 16.23 -12.04 4.69
N ALA A 160 16.76 -13.22 4.95
CA ALA A 160 17.21 -13.62 6.29
C ALA A 160 18.59 -13.05 6.69
N SER A 161 19.25 -12.30 5.81
CA SER A 161 20.63 -11.80 6.00
C SER A 161 20.75 -10.27 6.18
N LEU A 162 19.64 -9.58 6.52
CA LEU A 162 19.63 -8.14 6.84
C LEU A 162 19.31 -7.91 8.29
#